data_a6035e3761a5baf2f3d46fc8276acef3
#
_entry.id   a6035e3761a5baf2f3d46fc8276acef3
#
_cell.length_a   1.000
_cell.length_b   1.000
_cell.length_c   1.000
_cell.angle_alpha   90.00
_cell.angle_beta   90.00
_cell.angle_gamma   90.00
#
_symmetry.space_group_name_H-M   'P 1'
#
loop_
_entity.id
_entity.type
_entity.pdbx_description
1 polymer ?
#
loop_
_entity_poly.entity_id
_entity_poly.type
_entity_poly.pdbx_seq_one_letter_code
_entity_poly.pdbx_strand_id
1 'polypeptide(L)'
;RIHKASNIIIDPHTAVGFYASASELNFNVPMVNIGTAHPAKFSKAVINAIGLEPEIPDRLKNIINKEEKFTQLENNSETLISFIRKHTNV
;
A
#
# COMPACT_ATOMS: atom_id res chain seq x y z
N ARG A 1 8.12 -0.75 16.09
CA ARG A 1 9.37 -1.49 16.29
C ARG A 1 10.35 -1.24 15.15
N ILE A 2 10.03 -1.53 13.87
CA ILE A 2 10.92 -1.31 12.72
C ILE A 2 11.42 0.13 12.66
N HIS A 3 10.51 1.11 12.65
CA HIS A 3 10.88 2.52 12.61
C HIS A 3 11.88 2.91 13.73
N LYS A 4 11.64 2.46 14.98
CA LYS A 4 12.56 2.74 16.11
C LYS A 4 13.97 2.13 15.92
N ALA A 5 14.07 1.01 15.21
CA ALA A 5 15.35 0.30 15.02
C ALA A 5 16.13 0.80 13.81
N SER A 6 15.46 1.23 12.73
CA SER A 6 16.10 1.54 11.44
C SER A 6 15.83 2.95 10.92
N ASN A 7 14.97 3.72 11.59
CA ASN A 7 14.45 5.01 11.13
C ASN A 7 13.73 4.95 9.76
N ILE A 8 13.33 3.75 9.32
CA ILE A 8 12.59 3.54 8.07
C ILE A 8 11.09 3.47 8.39
N ILE A 9 10.28 4.20 7.61
CA ILE A 9 8.83 4.10 7.65
C ILE A 9 8.39 3.11 6.59
N ILE A 10 7.63 2.09 7.00
CA ILE A 10 7.07 1.06 6.12
C ILE A 10 5.55 1.13 6.13
N ASP A 11 4.91 0.61 5.09
CA ASP A 11 3.45 0.50 5.04
C ASP A 11 2.94 -0.65 5.94
N PRO A 12 1.64 -0.63 6.31
CA PRO A 12 1.08 -1.64 7.24
C PRO A 12 1.19 -3.08 6.74
N HIS A 13 1.12 -3.32 5.42
CA HIS A 13 1.20 -4.68 4.86
C HIS A 13 2.62 -5.22 4.95
N THR A 14 3.60 -4.38 4.63
CA THR A 14 5.03 -4.71 4.83
C THR A 14 5.32 -4.97 6.31
N ALA A 15 4.69 -4.22 7.24
CA ALA A 15 4.84 -4.45 8.67
C ALA A 15 4.32 -5.83 9.10
N VAL A 16 3.25 -6.33 8.51
CA VAL A 16 2.74 -7.70 8.72
C VAL A 16 3.75 -8.73 8.23
N GLY A 17 4.36 -8.51 7.06
CA GLY A 17 5.42 -9.38 6.54
C GLY A 17 6.60 -9.49 7.51
N PHE A 18 7.08 -8.37 8.03
CA PHE A 18 8.15 -8.35 9.04
C PHE A 18 7.75 -9.04 10.35
N TYR A 19 6.49 -8.92 10.76
CA TYR A 19 6.02 -9.60 11.95
C TYR A 19 5.98 -11.12 11.75
N ALA A 20 5.43 -11.57 10.64
CA ALA A 20 5.31 -13.00 10.32
C ALA A 20 6.67 -13.66 10.13
N SER A 21 7.62 -12.98 9.48
CA SER A 21 8.96 -13.52 9.23
C SER A 21 9.84 -13.57 10.48
N ALA A 22 9.48 -12.87 11.56
CA ALA A 22 10.32 -12.78 12.75
C ALA A 22 10.52 -14.13 13.45
N SER A 23 9.57 -15.07 13.34
CA SER A 23 9.68 -16.43 13.89
C SER A 23 10.52 -17.37 13.01
N GLU A 24 10.73 -17.00 11.75
CA GLU A 24 11.41 -17.82 10.74
C GLU A 24 12.86 -17.37 10.49
N LEU A 25 13.37 -16.42 11.30
CA LEU A 25 14.71 -15.89 11.12
C LEU A 25 15.78 -16.97 11.33
N ASN A 26 16.63 -17.12 10.33
CA ASN A 26 17.84 -17.94 10.40
C ASN A 26 19.04 -17.04 10.05
N PHE A 27 19.97 -16.88 11.01
CA PHE A 27 21.13 -15.98 10.82
C PHE A 27 22.08 -16.42 9.71
N ASN A 28 21.98 -17.65 9.23
CA ASN A 28 22.79 -18.16 8.12
C ASN A 28 22.14 -17.92 6.75
N VAL A 29 20.87 -17.50 6.71
CA VAL A 29 20.12 -17.27 5.48
C VAL A 29 19.45 -15.91 5.54
N PRO A 30 19.67 -15.02 4.55
CA PRO A 30 19.00 -13.73 4.51
C PRO A 30 17.49 -13.87 4.42
N MET A 31 16.76 -13.15 5.27
CA MET A 31 15.30 -13.03 5.19
C MET A 31 14.95 -11.76 4.39
N VAL A 32 14.26 -11.94 3.27
CA VAL A 32 13.84 -10.83 2.41
C VAL A 32 12.34 -10.60 2.56
N ASN A 33 11.96 -9.42 3.04
CA ASN A 33 10.57 -8.97 3.08
C ASN A 33 10.33 -7.97 1.95
N ILE A 34 9.41 -8.29 1.05
CA ILE A 34 9.10 -7.45 -0.11
C ILE A 34 8.03 -6.42 0.29
N GLY A 35 8.39 -5.13 0.24
CA GLY A 35 7.45 -4.02 0.38
C GLY A 35 6.77 -3.75 -0.96
N THR A 36 5.43 -3.82 -1.00
CA THR A 36 4.63 -3.68 -2.22
C THR A 36 3.85 -2.37 -2.29
N ALA A 37 3.90 -1.54 -1.25
CA ALA A 37 3.22 -0.26 -1.20
C ALA A 37 4.08 0.82 -0.52
N HIS A 38 3.83 2.08 -0.89
CA HIS A 38 4.45 3.22 -0.22
C HIS A 38 3.65 3.58 1.05
N PRO A 39 4.30 3.90 2.19
CA PRO A 39 3.62 4.23 3.43
C PRO A 39 2.66 5.43 3.31
N ALA A 40 2.92 6.40 2.44
CA ALA A 40 2.04 7.53 2.19
C ALA A 40 0.64 7.13 1.68
N LYS A 41 0.49 5.96 1.07
CA LYS A 41 -0.82 5.40 0.67
C LYS A 41 -1.71 5.10 1.89
N PHE A 42 -1.10 4.87 3.03
CA PHE A 42 -1.77 4.50 4.28
C PHE A 42 -1.43 5.47 5.42
N SER A 43 -1.30 6.76 5.10
CA SER A 43 -0.86 7.82 6.01
C SER A 43 -1.56 7.74 7.37
N LYS A 44 -2.89 7.62 7.39
CA LYS A 44 -3.68 7.53 8.63
C LYS A 44 -3.26 6.36 9.53
N ALA A 45 -3.02 5.18 8.95
CA ALA A 45 -2.59 4.01 9.71
C ALA A 45 -1.15 4.15 10.22
N VAL A 46 -0.28 4.77 9.42
CA VAL A 46 1.12 5.04 9.79
C VAL A 46 1.18 6.06 10.92
N ILE A 47 0.45 7.18 10.82
CA ILE A 47 0.36 8.19 11.89
C ILE A 47 -0.13 7.55 13.20
N ASN A 48 -1.17 6.72 13.14
CA ASN A 48 -1.69 6.04 14.32
C ASN A 48 -0.67 5.09 14.97
N ALA A 49 0.19 4.47 14.15
CA ALA A 49 1.17 3.49 14.63
C ALA A 49 2.46 4.10 15.19
N ILE A 50 2.94 5.21 14.62
CA ILE A 50 4.25 5.78 14.94
C ILE A 50 4.25 7.28 15.23
N GLY A 51 3.10 7.96 15.08
CA GLY A 51 2.96 9.41 15.33
C GLY A 51 3.58 10.31 14.26
N LEU A 52 4.03 9.74 13.13
CA LEU A 52 4.68 10.49 12.05
C LEU A 52 3.91 10.36 10.75
N GLU A 53 3.79 11.46 10.03
CA GLU A 53 3.21 11.45 8.69
C GLU A 53 4.28 11.04 7.67
N PRO A 54 4.02 10.00 6.84
CA PRO A 54 4.96 9.60 5.82
C PRO A 54 4.99 10.62 4.67
N GLU A 55 6.18 10.95 4.20
CA GLU A 55 6.34 11.86 3.06
C GLU A 55 5.70 11.29 1.79
N ILE A 56 5.01 12.17 1.05
CA ILE A 56 4.47 11.85 -0.26
C ILE A 56 5.59 12.01 -1.28
N PRO A 57 5.90 10.99 -2.10
CA PRO A 57 6.89 11.12 -3.17
C PRO A 57 6.56 12.27 -4.10
N ASP A 58 7.55 13.07 -4.51
CA ASP A 58 7.36 14.28 -5.33
C ASP A 58 6.54 14.01 -6.60
N ARG A 59 6.78 12.88 -7.25
CA ARG A 59 6.02 12.45 -8.44
C ARG A 59 4.51 12.27 -8.19
N LEU A 60 4.08 12.08 -6.95
CA LEU A 60 2.69 11.84 -6.58
C LEU A 60 2.00 13.07 -5.98
N LYS A 61 2.75 14.10 -5.56
CA LYS A 61 2.20 15.34 -4.98
C LYS A 61 1.15 15.99 -5.89
N ASN A 62 1.40 16.00 -7.19
CA ASN A 62 0.48 16.58 -8.17
C ASN A 62 -0.76 15.72 -8.46
N ILE A 63 -0.76 14.47 -8.03
CA ILE A 63 -1.86 13.53 -8.30
C ILE A 63 -2.85 13.49 -7.13
N ILE A 64 -2.38 13.59 -5.91
CA ILE A 64 -3.19 13.44 -4.68
C ILE A 64 -4.32 14.48 -4.60
N ASN A 65 -4.11 15.67 -5.15
CA ASN A 65 -5.10 16.76 -5.13
C ASN A 65 -5.94 16.83 -6.42
N LYS A 66 -5.79 15.87 -7.33
CA LYS A 66 -6.64 15.82 -8.53
C LYS A 66 -8.01 15.21 -8.20
N GLU A 67 -9.00 15.69 -8.93
CA GLU A 67 -10.34 15.11 -8.89
C GLU A 67 -10.30 13.63 -9.29
N GLU A 68 -10.90 12.79 -8.46
CA GLU A 68 -11.01 11.36 -8.74
C GLU A 68 -11.96 11.12 -9.91
N LYS A 69 -11.52 10.32 -10.88
CA LYS A 69 -12.37 9.85 -11.99
C LYS A 69 -12.72 8.40 -11.77
N PHE A 70 -13.96 8.15 -11.45
CA PHE A 70 -14.46 6.78 -11.27
C PHE A 70 -15.88 6.66 -11.81
N THR A 71 -16.30 5.44 -12.09
CA THR A 71 -17.68 5.11 -12.43
C THR A 71 -18.21 4.17 -11.37
N GLN A 72 -19.31 4.55 -10.73
CA GLN A 72 -19.98 3.69 -9.78
C GLN A 72 -20.83 2.66 -10.55
N LEU A 73 -20.63 1.39 -10.24
CA LEU A 73 -21.39 0.28 -10.81
C LEU A 73 -22.16 -0.43 -9.71
N GLU A 74 -23.26 -1.05 -10.09
CA GLU A 74 -23.97 -1.99 -9.22
C GLU A 74 -23.09 -3.20 -8.90
N ASN A 75 -23.24 -3.75 -7.70
CA ASN A 75 -22.49 -4.95 -7.28
C ASN A 75 -23.05 -6.20 -7.97
N ASN A 76 -22.84 -6.28 -9.26
CA ASN A 76 -23.33 -7.33 -10.15
C ASN A 76 -22.26 -7.64 -11.21
N SER A 77 -21.93 -8.92 -11.39
CA SER A 77 -20.91 -9.36 -12.33
C SER A 77 -21.25 -9.08 -13.80
N GLU A 78 -22.53 -9.18 -14.18
CA GLU A 78 -22.99 -8.93 -15.55
C GLU A 78 -22.83 -7.44 -15.91
N THR A 79 -23.19 -6.56 -14.98
CA THR A 79 -23.00 -5.10 -15.12
C THR A 79 -21.53 -4.76 -15.30
N LEU A 80 -20.64 -5.37 -14.49
CA LEU A 80 -19.19 -5.17 -14.61
C LEU A 80 -18.65 -5.66 -15.96
N ILE A 81 -19.03 -6.87 -16.39
CA ILE A 81 -18.62 -7.44 -17.68
C ILE A 81 -19.09 -6.56 -18.84
N SER A 82 -20.33 -6.12 -18.81
CA SER A 82 -20.91 -5.24 -19.83
C SER A 82 -20.16 -3.90 -19.88
N PHE A 83 -19.85 -3.32 -18.72
CA PHE A 83 -19.06 -2.10 -18.63
C PHE A 83 -17.67 -2.26 -19.24
N ILE A 84 -16.97 -3.34 -18.89
CA ILE A 84 -15.63 -3.64 -19.43
C ILE A 84 -15.70 -3.76 -20.96
N ARG A 85 -16.60 -4.57 -21.49
CA ARG A 85 -16.78 -4.77 -22.94
C ARG A 85 -17.08 -3.47 -23.70
N LYS A 86 -17.83 -2.58 -23.09
CA LYS A 86 -18.19 -1.27 -23.69
C LYS A 86 -17.01 -0.29 -23.74
N HIS A 87 -16.05 -0.40 -22.80
CA HIS A 87 -14.98 0.57 -22.62
C HIS A 87 -13.59 0.03 -22.96
N THR A 88 -13.50 -1.21 -23.38
CA THR A 88 -12.27 -1.85 -23.85
C THR A 88 -12.47 -2.40 -25.26
N ASN A 89 -11.43 -2.33 -26.07
CA ASN A 89 -11.44 -2.89 -27.45
C ASN A 89 -11.15 -4.41 -27.46
N VAL A 90 -11.63 -5.13 -26.42
CA VAL A 90 -11.47 -6.58 -26.33
C VAL A 90 -12.80 -7.26 -26.66
#